data_b4be94dc456176bbc588678e9f226422
#
_entry.id   b4be94dc456176bbc588678e9f226422
#
_cell.length_a   1.000
_cell.length_b   1.000
_cell.length_c   1.000
_cell.angle_alpha   90.00
_cell.angle_beta   90.00
_cell.angle_gamma   90.00
#
_symmetry.space_group_name_H-M   'P 1'
#
loop_
_entity.id
_entity.type
_entity.pdbx_description
1 polymer ?
#
loop_
_entity_poly.entity_id
_entity_poly.type
_entity_poly.pdbx_seq_one_letter_code
_entity_poly.pdbx_strand_id
1 'polypeptide(L)'
;MGTPSLTLNQANYHSNEMNLKYMSVSQFKGFVECEAKSLAKLRGVYVEPSSNALLVGSYVHAAFESEEAFQQFIEENSGSIFKARGGKYSEFECADRMIEVIKNDKFAMFALEGEKEQIYTAHLFGVEWKIKVDSINHQRRTFTDLKTTQDLHKRYWSTKYDEWVSFVEAWDYVLQMAVYRRVLQENLGYTYTPYIVAVTKENYPNKAVLHFDESRFEFEYEYLEMKMERVLAVKSGKEEPRRCEKCDYCRSTKILKDTMEIGELIHV
;
A
#
# COMPACT_ATOMS: atom_id res chain seq x y z
N MET A 1 24.37 8.29 27.07
CA MET A 1 22.99 7.90 27.40
C MET A 1 22.32 7.59 26.09
N GLY A 2 22.08 6.29 25.81
CA GLY A 2 21.40 5.88 24.58
C GLY A 2 19.94 6.33 24.62
N THR A 3 19.49 7.01 23.58
CA THR A 3 18.06 7.30 23.37
C THR A 3 17.29 5.97 23.41
N PRO A 4 16.21 5.84 24.20
CA PRO A 4 15.44 4.61 24.22
C PRO A 4 14.96 4.32 22.79
N SER A 5 15.27 3.14 22.28
CA SER A 5 14.80 2.67 20.98
C SER A 5 13.27 2.66 21.01
N LEU A 6 12.64 3.56 20.25
CA LEU A 6 11.18 3.57 20.12
C LEU A 6 10.73 2.21 19.56
N THR A 7 9.85 1.55 20.30
CA THR A 7 9.24 0.28 19.87
C THR A 7 8.14 0.58 18.85
N LEU A 8 8.13 -0.16 17.74
CA LEU A 8 7.10 -0.05 16.71
C LEU A 8 5.72 -0.42 17.27
N ASN A 9 4.72 0.42 17.04
CA ASN A 9 3.33 0.22 17.45
C ASN A 9 2.36 0.92 16.49
N GLN A 10 1.05 0.84 16.72
CA GLN A 10 0.03 1.46 15.88
C GLN A 10 0.23 2.98 15.71
N ALA A 11 0.53 3.68 16.79
CA ALA A 11 0.63 5.15 16.78
C ALA A 11 1.84 5.65 15.97
N ASN A 12 2.92 4.90 15.88
CA ASN A 12 4.15 5.31 15.19
C ASN A 12 4.43 4.53 13.89
N TYR A 13 3.56 3.61 13.49
CA TYR A 13 3.78 2.77 12.30
C TYR A 13 4.13 3.57 11.05
N HIS A 14 3.48 4.70 10.83
CA HIS A 14 3.69 5.56 9.66
C HIS A 14 4.70 6.68 9.87
N SER A 15 5.31 6.80 11.05
CA SER A 15 6.28 7.86 11.34
C SER A 15 7.53 7.76 10.47
N ASN A 16 8.16 8.90 10.18
CA ASN A 16 9.42 8.93 9.44
C ASN A 16 10.53 8.15 10.15
N GLU A 17 10.57 8.17 11.48
CA GLU A 17 11.55 7.43 12.27
C GLU A 17 11.43 5.91 12.02
N MET A 18 10.20 5.37 12.06
CA MET A 18 9.98 3.96 11.76
C MET A 18 10.20 3.64 10.27
N ASN A 19 9.94 4.58 9.36
CA ASN A 19 10.24 4.42 7.94
C ASN A 19 11.75 4.44 7.63
N LEU A 20 12.55 5.15 8.43
CA LEU A 20 14.01 5.10 8.34
C LEU A 20 14.55 3.75 8.79
N LYS A 21 14.02 3.23 9.91
CA LYS A 21 14.46 1.97 10.53
C LYS A 21 14.02 0.74 9.75
N TYR A 22 12.77 0.72 9.30
CA TYR A 22 12.15 -0.42 8.62
C TYR A 22 11.92 -0.15 7.14
N MET A 23 11.89 -1.21 6.36
CA MET A 23 11.31 -1.24 5.02
C MET A 23 9.83 -1.63 5.12
N SER A 24 8.98 -1.07 4.25
CA SER A 24 7.63 -1.55 4.02
C SER A 24 7.40 -1.74 2.53
N VAL A 25 6.38 -2.50 2.14
CA VAL A 25 6.07 -2.71 0.72
C VAL A 25 5.78 -1.39 0.01
N SER A 26 5.02 -0.48 0.63
CA SER A 26 4.75 0.84 0.05
C SER A 26 6.03 1.68 -0.14
N GLN A 27 6.97 1.59 0.80
CA GLN A 27 8.25 2.28 0.68
C GLN A 27 9.11 1.68 -0.45
N PHE A 28 9.21 0.34 -0.52
CA PHE A 28 9.92 -0.34 -1.60
C PHE A 28 9.35 0.03 -2.97
N LYS A 29 8.03 -0.07 -3.15
CA LYS A 29 7.33 0.33 -4.37
C LYS A 29 7.64 1.79 -4.76
N GLY A 30 7.61 2.67 -3.78
CA GLY A 30 7.95 4.08 -4.00
C GLY A 30 9.39 4.27 -4.51
N PHE A 31 10.37 3.55 -3.96
CA PHE A 31 11.75 3.59 -4.44
C PHE A 31 11.88 3.05 -5.87
N VAL A 32 11.18 1.97 -6.20
CA VAL A 32 11.15 1.43 -7.57
C VAL A 32 10.52 2.41 -8.55
N GLU A 33 9.45 3.11 -8.16
CA GLU A 33 8.77 4.11 -8.98
C GLU A 33 9.64 5.36 -9.21
N CYS A 34 10.19 5.94 -8.14
CA CYS A 34 11.05 7.11 -8.20
C CYS A 34 11.91 7.24 -6.94
N GLU A 35 13.20 6.92 -7.07
CA GLU A 35 14.16 6.98 -5.97
C GLU A 35 14.24 8.38 -5.35
N ALA A 36 14.29 9.43 -6.18
CA ALA A 36 14.41 10.81 -5.71
C ALA A 36 13.19 11.26 -4.91
N LYS A 37 11.96 10.96 -5.37
CA LYS A 37 10.72 11.24 -4.64
C LYS A 37 10.69 10.50 -3.30
N SER A 38 11.02 9.21 -3.32
CA SER A 38 10.97 8.35 -2.13
C SER A 38 11.98 8.75 -1.07
N LEU A 39 13.20 9.09 -1.48
CA LEU A 39 14.22 9.59 -0.55
C LEU A 39 13.85 10.96 0.03
N ALA A 40 13.29 11.86 -0.79
CA ALA A 40 12.81 13.16 -0.33
C ALA A 40 11.67 13.03 0.69
N LYS A 41 10.72 12.10 0.47
CA LYS A 41 9.67 11.76 1.43
C LYS A 41 10.26 11.21 2.73
N LEU A 42 11.18 10.28 2.64
CA LEU A 42 11.83 9.66 3.80
C LEU A 42 12.61 10.66 4.64
N ARG A 43 13.23 11.66 4.00
CA ARG A 43 13.95 12.77 4.66
C ARG A 43 13.02 13.88 5.17
N GLY A 44 11.72 13.81 4.91
CA GLY A 44 10.76 14.84 5.31
C GLY A 44 10.84 16.15 4.52
N VAL A 45 11.58 16.18 3.40
CA VAL A 45 11.69 17.38 2.54
C VAL A 45 10.59 17.45 1.47
N TYR A 46 9.85 16.40 1.28
CA TYR A 46 8.69 16.35 0.40
C TYR A 46 7.51 15.64 1.08
N VAL A 47 6.38 16.32 1.09
CA VAL A 47 5.10 15.76 1.54
C VAL A 47 4.22 15.58 0.32
N GLU A 48 3.83 14.33 0.04
CA GLU A 48 2.93 14.02 -1.06
C GLU A 48 1.51 14.52 -0.72
N PRO A 49 0.85 15.26 -1.59
CA PRO A 49 -0.52 15.68 -1.36
C PRO A 49 -1.43 14.47 -1.15
N SER A 50 -2.27 14.52 -0.12
CA SER A 50 -3.27 13.48 0.10
C SER A 50 -4.28 13.51 -1.06
N SER A 51 -4.65 12.33 -1.58
CA SER A 51 -5.70 12.23 -2.58
C SER A 51 -7.02 11.78 -1.95
N ASN A 52 -8.15 12.28 -2.47
CA ASN A 52 -9.47 11.80 -2.06
C ASN A 52 -9.61 10.28 -2.22
N ALA A 53 -8.93 9.69 -3.20
CA ALA A 53 -8.96 8.25 -3.43
C ALA A 53 -8.34 7.44 -2.27
N LEU A 54 -7.24 7.95 -1.69
CA LEU A 54 -6.61 7.36 -0.51
C LEU A 54 -7.51 7.53 0.73
N LEU A 55 -8.07 8.73 0.92
CA LEU A 55 -8.95 9.01 2.05
C LEU A 55 -10.20 8.14 2.03
N VAL A 56 -10.81 7.94 0.86
CA VAL A 56 -11.94 7.01 0.66
C VAL A 56 -11.52 5.56 0.97
N GLY A 57 -10.33 5.14 0.55
CA GLY A 57 -9.77 3.82 0.90
C GLY A 57 -9.65 3.65 2.42
N SER A 58 -9.02 4.61 3.10
CA SER A 58 -8.86 4.60 4.55
C SER A 58 -10.19 4.62 5.30
N TYR A 59 -11.20 5.34 4.80
CA TYR A 59 -12.56 5.35 5.34
C TYR A 59 -13.19 3.95 5.31
N VAL A 60 -13.06 3.23 4.19
CA VAL A 60 -13.56 1.86 4.07
C VAL A 60 -12.78 0.92 5.01
N HIS A 61 -11.44 1.01 5.07
CA HIS A 61 -10.62 0.20 5.97
C HIS A 61 -11.02 0.39 7.43
N ALA A 62 -11.15 1.64 7.90
CA ALA A 62 -11.54 1.94 9.28
C ALA A 62 -12.88 1.29 9.67
N ALA A 63 -13.85 1.18 8.75
CA ALA A 63 -15.14 0.54 8.99
C ALA A 63 -15.08 -0.98 9.19
N PHE A 64 -13.95 -1.61 8.84
CA PHE A 64 -13.69 -3.05 9.04
C PHE A 64 -12.61 -3.33 10.09
N GLU A 65 -11.96 -2.29 10.60
CA GLU A 65 -11.07 -2.38 11.74
C GLU A 65 -11.87 -2.53 13.05
N SER A 66 -12.57 -1.47 13.45
CA SER A 66 -13.54 -1.48 14.57
C SER A 66 -14.51 -0.30 14.45
N GLU A 67 -15.59 -0.33 15.25
CA GLU A 67 -16.53 0.79 15.29
C GLU A 67 -15.85 2.05 15.85
N GLU A 68 -15.00 1.90 16.86
CA GLU A 68 -14.26 3.01 17.49
C GLU A 68 -13.28 3.66 16.48
N ALA A 69 -12.52 2.84 15.74
CA ALA A 69 -11.60 3.33 14.71
C ALA A 69 -12.35 4.06 13.60
N PHE A 70 -13.51 3.56 13.21
CA PHE A 70 -14.35 4.21 12.20
C PHE A 70 -14.90 5.56 12.67
N GLN A 71 -15.40 5.65 13.88
CA GLN A 71 -15.89 6.91 14.45
C GLN A 71 -14.75 7.94 14.59
N GLN A 72 -13.60 7.51 15.12
CA GLN A 72 -12.42 8.36 15.21
C GLN A 72 -11.98 8.89 13.85
N PHE A 73 -11.95 8.02 12.82
CA PHE A 73 -11.60 8.43 11.46
C PHE A 73 -12.56 9.49 10.90
N ILE A 74 -13.88 9.33 11.14
CA ILE A 74 -14.90 10.29 10.72
C ILE A 74 -14.71 11.64 11.42
N GLU A 75 -14.44 11.65 12.72
CA GLU A 75 -14.21 12.87 13.48
C GLU A 75 -12.98 13.63 12.99
N GLU A 76 -11.84 12.94 12.84
CA GLU A 76 -10.57 13.52 12.39
C GLU A 76 -10.64 14.08 10.95
N ASN A 77 -11.48 13.51 10.09
CA ASN A 77 -11.60 13.85 8.68
C ASN A 77 -12.94 14.51 8.31
N SER A 78 -13.69 14.98 9.30
CA SER A 78 -15.06 15.48 9.11
C SER A 78 -15.19 16.55 8.03
N GLY A 79 -14.24 17.49 7.96
CA GLY A 79 -14.21 18.56 6.95
C GLY A 79 -14.00 18.06 5.51
N SER A 80 -13.39 16.87 5.32
CA SER A 80 -13.21 16.24 4.03
C SER A 80 -14.35 15.29 3.65
N ILE A 81 -15.09 14.79 4.65
CA ILE A 81 -16.18 13.82 4.50
C ILE A 81 -17.52 14.54 4.30
N PHE A 82 -17.79 15.61 5.04
CA PHE A 82 -19.08 16.28 5.06
C PHE A 82 -19.04 17.65 4.37
N LYS A 83 -20.12 17.96 3.65
CA LYS A 83 -20.36 19.26 3.04
C LYS A 83 -20.76 20.29 4.09
N ALA A 84 -20.38 21.54 3.92
CA ALA A 84 -20.73 22.63 4.84
C ALA A 84 -22.26 22.81 5.04
N ARG A 85 -23.07 22.42 4.04
CA ARG A 85 -24.55 22.48 4.08
C ARG A 85 -25.21 21.17 4.55
N GLY A 86 -24.42 20.25 5.08
CA GLY A 86 -24.87 18.92 5.49
C GLY A 86 -24.77 17.85 4.40
N GLY A 87 -24.79 16.57 4.81
CA GLY A 87 -24.59 15.41 3.96
C GLY A 87 -23.11 15.14 3.62
N LYS A 88 -22.82 13.94 3.17
CA LYS A 88 -21.45 13.54 2.73
C LYS A 88 -21.15 14.00 1.31
N TYR A 89 -19.88 14.10 0.96
CA TYR A 89 -19.48 14.15 -0.43
C TYR A 89 -19.79 12.82 -1.14
N SER A 90 -20.04 12.86 -2.45
CA SER A 90 -20.48 11.70 -3.25
C SER A 90 -19.55 10.49 -3.16
N GLU A 91 -18.25 10.72 -3.05
CA GLU A 91 -17.24 9.67 -2.88
C GLU A 91 -17.39 8.91 -1.55
N PHE A 92 -17.82 9.58 -0.48
CA PHE A 92 -18.08 8.94 0.83
C PHE A 92 -19.47 8.29 0.88
N GLU A 93 -20.46 8.82 0.16
CA GLU A 93 -21.73 8.11 -0.07
C GLU A 93 -21.49 6.80 -0.86
N CYS A 94 -20.55 6.82 -1.81
CA CYS A 94 -20.12 5.62 -2.50
C CYS A 94 -19.38 4.66 -1.54
N ALA A 95 -18.50 5.18 -0.67
CA ALA A 95 -17.81 4.39 0.35
C ALA A 95 -18.78 3.71 1.32
N ASP A 96 -19.85 4.38 1.73
CA ASP A 96 -20.90 3.76 2.56
C ASP A 96 -21.54 2.56 1.85
N ARG A 97 -21.84 2.69 0.54
CA ARG A 97 -22.35 1.56 -0.24
C ARG A 97 -21.34 0.41 -0.37
N MET A 98 -20.04 0.73 -0.52
CA MET A 98 -18.98 -0.29 -0.53
C MET A 98 -18.94 -1.06 0.78
N ILE A 99 -19.02 -0.36 1.92
CA ILE A 99 -19.07 -0.96 3.25
C ILE A 99 -20.31 -1.86 3.38
N GLU A 100 -21.46 -1.36 2.97
CA GLU A 100 -22.73 -2.08 3.06
C GLU A 100 -22.71 -3.39 2.24
N VAL A 101 -22.24 -3.36 0.99
CA VAL A 101 -22.23 -4.57 0.15
C VAL A 101 -21.25 -5.64 0.66
N ILE A 102 -20.15 -5.25 1.33
CA ILE A 102 -19.25 -6.20 1.98
C ILE A 102 -19.89 -6.73 3.26
N LYS A 103 -20.41 -5.87 4.14
CA LYS A 103 -21.05 -6.29 5.42
C LYS A 103 -22.24 -7.23 5.19
N ASN A 104 -22.97 -7.08 4.10
CA ASN A 104 -24.09 -7.94 3.72
C ASN A 104 -23.66 -9.25 3.02
N ASP A 105 -22.37 -9.44 2.75
CA ASP A 105 -21.86 -10.66 2.10
C ASP A 105 -21.17 -11.57 3.12
N LYS A 106 -21.80 -12.72 3.39
CA LYS A 106 -21.32 -13.68 4.39
C LYS A 106 -19.93 -14.22 4.06
N PHE A 107 -19.61 -14.40 2.78
CA PHE A 107 -18.30 -14.95 2.39
C PHE A 107 -17.19 -13.88 2.49
N ALA A 108 -17.46 -12.65 2.08
CA ALA A 108 -16.54 -11.54 2.29
C ALA A 108 -16.26 -11.29 3.78
N MET A 109 -17.32 -11.30 4.63
CA MET A 109 -17.17 -11.16 6.08
C MET A 109 -16.41 -12.33 6.70
N PHE A 110 -16.64 -13.57 6.25
CA PHE A 110 -15.86 -14.73 6.67
C PHE A 110 -14.39 -14.60 6.28
N ALA A 111 -14.07 -14.08 5.09
CA ALA A 111 -12.69 -13.84 4.68
C ALA A 111 -12.01 -12.75 5.54
N LEU A 112 -12.76 -11.73 5.96
CA LEU A 112 -12.28 -10.63 6.80
C LEU A 112 -12.28 -10.95 8.31
N GLU A 113 -12.74 -12.13 8.73
CA GLU A 113 -12.78 -12.51 10.14
C GLU A 113 -11.37 -12.79 10.68
N GLY A 114 -11.04 -12.20 11.82
CA GLY A 114 -9.76 -12.39 12.50
C GLY A 114 -9.33 -11.17 13.32
N GLU A 115 -8.11 -11.22 13.85
CA GLU A 115 -7.49 -10.11 14.56
C GLU A 115 -7.15 -9.00 13.55
N LYS A 116 -7.43 -7.74 13.94
CA LYS A 116 -7.29 -6.58 13.06
C LYS A 116 -5.98 -5.85 13.26
N GLU A 117 -5.49 -5.23 12.17
CA GLU A 117 -4.38 -4.27 12.18
C GLU A 117 -3.10 -4.79 12.88
N GLN A 118 -2.82 -6.10 12.77
CA GLN A 118 -1.69 -6.72 13.45
C GLN A 118 -0.36 -6.35 12.81
N ILE A 119 0.61 -5.90 13.63
CA ILE A 119 1.94 -5.49 13.18
C ILE A 119 2.93 -6.62 13.40
N TYR A 120 3.69 -6.94 12.34
CA TYR A 120 4.80 -7.89 12.39
C TYR A 120 6.06 -7.27 11.77
N THR A 121 7.22 -7.73 12.24
CA THR A 121 8.52 -7.36 11.67
C THR A 121 9.36 -8.60 11.42
N ALA A 122 10.19 -8.59 10.39
CA ALA A 122 11.15 -9.65 10.12
C ALA A 122 12.35 -9.10 9.34
N HIS A 123 13.50 -9.76 9.51
CA HIS A 123 14.68 -9.47 8.69
C HIS A 123 14.63 -10.28 7.41
N LEU A 124 14.35 -9.62 6.28
CA LEU A 124 14.27 -10.25 4.95
C LEU A 124 15.04 -9.39 3.93
N PHE A 125 15.67 -10.04 2.95
CA PHE A 125 16.36 -9.34 1.85
C PHE A 125 17.35 -8.26 2.31
N GLY A 126 18.07 -8.54 3.43
CA GLY A 126 19.10 -7.67 3.97
C GLY A 126 18.62 -6.45 4.76
N VAL A 127 17.34 -6.37 5.11
CA VAL A 127 16.76 -5.24 5.86
C VAL A 127 15.61 -5.69 6.78
N GLU A 128 15.38 -4.91 7.84
CA GLU A 128 14.21 -5.08 8.71
C GLU A 128 12.93 -4.59 7.98
N TRP A 129 11.96 -5.48 7.83
CA TRP A 129 10.64 -5.18 7.29
C TRP A 129 9.63 -4.95 8.40
N LYS A 130 8.65 -4.09 8.12
CA LYS A 130 7.42 -3.97 8.90
C LYS A 130 6.22 -4.16 7.99
N ILE A 131 5.25 -4.92 8.48
CA ILE A 131 3.94 -5.09 7.86
C ILE A 131 2.84 -4.79 8.86
N LYS A 132 1.69 -4.37 8.35
CA LYS A 132 0.46 -4.23 9.12
C LYS A 132 -0.64 -4.96 8.37
N VAL A 133 -1.20 -5.99 8.98
CA VAL A 133 -2.15 -6.92 8.36
C VAL A 133 -3.56 -6.51 8.72
N ASP A 134 -4.41 -6.20 7.75
CA ASP A 134 -5.78 -5.73 7.99
C ASP A 134 -6.58 -6.75 8.79
N SER A 135 -6.44 -8.04 8.47
CA SER A 135 -7.09 -9.12 9.21
C SER A 135 -6.27 -10.41 9.14
N ILE A 136 -6.02 -11.04 10.28
CA ILE A 136 -5.34 -12.34 10.36
C ILE A 136 -6.16 -13.34 11.18
N ASN A 137 -6.35 -14.54 10.64
CA ASN A 137 -7.04 -15.64 11.32
C ASN A 137 -6.07 -16.79 11.58
N HIS A 138 -5.66 -16.94 12.83
CA HIS A 138 -4.68 -17.95 13.24
C HIS A 138 -5.20 -19.39 13.15
N GLN A 139 -6.49 -19.60 13.37
CA GLN A 139 -7.10 -20.93 13.29
C GLN A 139 -7.11 -21.46 11.87
N ARG A 140 -7.45 -20.60 10.89
CA ARG A 140 -7.50 -20.94 9.47
C ARG A 140 -6.14 -20.76 8.78
N ARG A 141 -5.18 -20.13 9.45
CA ARG A 141 -3.90 -19.70 8.87
C ARG A 141 -4.08 -18.90 7.59
N THR A 142 -4.94 -17.90 7.67
CA THR A 142 -5.23 -16.98 6.57
C THR A 142 -4.98 -15.55 7.00
N PHE A 143 -4.63 -14.71 6.06
CA PHE A 143 -4.67 -13.27 6.26
C PHE A 143 -5.35 -12.61 5.05
N THR A 144 -6.04 -11.52 5.31
CA THR A 144 -6.86 -10.84 4.31
C THR A 144 -6.55 -9.36 4.32
N ASP A 145 -6.44 -8.80 3.14
CA ASP A 145 -6.22 -7.39 2.89
C ASP A 145 -7.45 -6.84 2.13
N LEU A 146 -7.97 -5.71 2.56
CA LEU A 146 -9.13 -5.07 1.96
C LEU A 146 -8.66 -4.06 0.91
N LYS A 147 -9.19 -4.11 -0.29
CA LYS A 147 -8.82 -3.18 -1.37
C LYS A 147 -10.03 -2.53 -2.02
N THR A 148 -9.94 -1.22 -2.20
CA THR A 148 -10.89 -0.47 -3.01
C THR A 148 -10.30 -0.23 -4.40
N THR A 149 -11.05 -0.50 -5.46
CA THR A 149 -10.63 -0.30 -6.85
C THR A 149 -11.69 0.46 -7.64
N GLN A 150 -11.38 0.94 -8.82
CA GLN A 150 -12.36 1.56 -9.70
C GLN A 150 -13.26 0.51 -10.39
N ASP A 151 -12.64 -0.59 -10.81
CA ASP A 151 -13.28 -1.65 -11.59
C ASP A 151 -12.47 -2.94 -11.38
N LEU A 152 -13.15 -4.09 -11.20
CA LEU A 152 -12.50 -5.40 -11.04
C LEU A 152 -11.95 -5.95 -12.36
N HIS A 153 -12.55 -5.57 -13.48
CA HIS A 153 -12.26 -6.16 -14.79
C HIS A 153 -11.38 -5.27 -15.68
N LYS A 154 -11.08 -4.05 -15.23
CA LYS A 154 -10.18 -3.15 -15.96
C LYS A 154 -8.78 -3.74 -16.05
N ARG A 155 -8.23 -3.74 -17.27
CA ARG A 155 -6.86 -4.18 -17.53
C ARG A 155 -5.91 -3.00 -17.55
N TYR A 156 -4.67 -3.24 -17.10
CA TYR A 156 -3.61 -2.26 -17.03
C TYR A 156 -2.36 -2.84 -17.70
N TRP A 157 -1.65 -2.04 -18.49
CA TRP A 157 -0.35 -2.46 -19.01
C TRP A 157 0.68 -2.43 -17.88
N SER A 158 1.39 -3.52 -17.68
CA SER A 158 2.46 -3.61 -16.68
C SER A 158 3.81 -3.78 -17.36
N THR A 159 4.70 -2.82 -17.15
CA THR A 159 6.11 -2.93 -17.61
C THR A 159 6.91 -3.94 -16.77
N LYS A 160 6.44 -4.27 -15.56
CA LYS A 160 7.07 -5.27 -14.69
C LYS A 160 6.87 -6.69 -15.23
N TYR A 161 5.68 -6.98 -15.77
CA TYR A 161 5.32 -8.30 -16.30
C TYR A 161 5.35 -8.36 -17.84
N ASP A 162 5.50 -7.20 -18.51
CA ASP A 162 5.43 -7.02 -19.96
C ASP A 162 4.12 -7.56 -20.58
N GLU A 163 2.99 -7.34 -19.87
CA GLU A 163 1.66 -7.82 -20.27
C GLU A 163 0.52 -6.96 -19.73
N TRP A 164 -0.71 -7.23 -20.24
CA TRP A 164 -1.94 -6.68 -19.68
C TRP A 164 -2.37 -7.47 -18.46
N VAL A 165 -2.44 -6.80 -17.31
CA VAL A 165 -2.66 -7.42 -16.01
C VAL A 165 -3.92 -6.87 -15.32
N SER A 166 -4.34 -7.54 -14.25
CA SER A 166 -5.37 -7.07 -13.34
C SER A 166 -4.90 -5.90 -12.47
N PHE A 167 -5.84 -5.24 -11.78
CA PHE A 167 -5.50 -4.20 -10.79
C PHE A 167 -4.62 -4.75 -9.65
N VAL A 168 -4.74 -6.04 -9.32
CA VAL A 168 -3.95 -6.67 -8.24
C VAL A 168 -2.46 -6.67 -8.58
N GLU A 169 -2.14 -6.99 -9.82
CA GLU A 169 -0.77 -7.00 -10.34
C GLU A 169 -0.28 -5.59 -10.63
N ALA A 170 -1.12 -4.76 -11.28
CA ALA A 170 -0.78 -3.39 -11.65
C ALA A 170 -0.40 -2.51 -10.44
N TRP A 171 -1.00 -2.76 -9.29
CA TRP A 171 -0.72 -2.03 -8.04
C TRP A 171 0.21 -2.80 -7.09
N ASP A 172 0.91 -3.84 -7.60
CA ASP A 172 1.84 -4.67 -6.82
C ASP A 172 1.23 -5.25 -5.54
N TYR A 173 -0.03 -5.67 -5.58
CA TYR A 173 -0.63 -6.37 -4.44
C TYR A 173 -0.15 -7.82 -4.35
N VAL A 174 0.28 -8.44 -5.47
CA VAL A 174 0.95 -9.74 -5.44
C VAL A 174 2.25 -9.64 -4.62
N LEU A 175 3.07 -8.62 -4.88
CA LEU A 175 4.28 -8.31 -4.12
C LEU A 175 3.97 -8.08 -2.62
N GLN A 176 2.90 -7.34 -2.32
CA GLN A 176 2.48 -7.11 -0.94
C GLN A 176 2.16 -8.41 -0.23
N MET A 177 1.37 -9.29 -0.87
CA MET A 177 1.00 -10.57 -0.28
C MET A 177 2.20 -11.52 -0.14
N ALA A 178 3.14 -11.51 -1.08
CA ALA A 178 4.38 -12.27 -1.00
C ALA A 178 5.21 -11.86 0.23
N VAL A 179 5.48 -10.57 0.41
CA VAL A 179 6.23 -10.05 1.56
C VAL A 179 5.49 -10.35 2.87
N TYR A 180 4.18 -10.09 2.94
CA TYR A 180 3.40 -10.34 4.14
C TYR A 180 3.42 -11.81 4.54
N ARG A 181 3.22 -12.71 3.56
CA ARG A 181 3.31 -14.16 3.77
C ARG A 181 4.66 -14.57 4.35
N ARG A 182 5.77 -14.02 3.82
CA ARG A 182 7.12 -14.34 4.28
C ARG A 182 7.39 -13.79 5.69
N VAL A 183 6.99 -12.56 5.97
CA VAL A 183 7.12 -11.96 7.31
C VAL A 183 6.31 -12.76 8.34
N LEU A 184 5.08 -13.15 8.02
CA LEU A 184 4.25 -13.98 8.90
C LEU A 184 4.87 -15.36 9.13
N GLN A 185 5.43 -15.98 8.11
CA GLN A 185 6.12 -17.27 8.24
C GLN A 185 7.30 -17.20 9.18
N GLU A 186 8.13 -16.14 9.10
CA GLU A 186 9.27 -15.94 10.01
C GLU A 186 8.82 -15.74 11.47
N ASN A 187 7.69 -15.06 11.70
CA ASN A 187 7.19 -14.80 13.05
C ASN A 187 6.43 -15.96 13.67
N LEU A 188 5.63 -16.67 12.86
CA LEU A 188 4.63 -17.63 13.35
C LEU A 188 5.00 -19.09 13.06
N GLY A 189 6.05 -19.33 12.26
CA GLY A 189 6.53 -20.66 11.91
C GLY A 189 5.64 -21.45 10.94
N TYR A 190 4.57 -20.82 10.42
CA TYR A 190 3.63 -21.44 9.49
C TYR A 190 3.37 -20.54 8.29
N THR A 191 3.05 -21.14 7.16
CA THR A 191 2.57 -20.42 5.98
C THR A 191 1.12 -20.03 6.16
N TYR A 192 0.82 -18.76 5.93
CA TYR A 192 -0.54 -18.20 5.93
C TYR A 192 -0.97 -17.95 4.49
N THR A 193 -2.21 -18.34 4.17
CA THR A 193 -2.80 -18.12 2.85
C THR A 193 -3.34 -16.70 2.74
N PRO A 194 -2.87 -15.89 1.77
CA PRO A 194 -3.35 -14.54 1.53
C PRO A 194 -4.69 -14.52 0.77
N TYR A 195 -5.54 -13.58 1.14
CA TYR A 195 -6.73 -13.20 0.39
C TYR A 195 -6.78 -11.69 0.20
N ILE A 196 -7.43 -11.25 -0.86
CA ILE A 196 -7.87 -9.85 -1.01
C ILE A 196 -9.39 -9.83 -1.07
N VAL A 197 -10.02 -9.05 -0.21
CA VAL A 197 -11.41 -8.63 -0.40
C VAL A 197 -11.38 -7.32 -1.18
N ALA A 198 -11.84 -7.36 -2.42
CA ALA A 198 -11.87 -6.20 -3.30
C ALA A 198 -13.30 -5.67 -3.45
N VAL A 199 -13.46 -4.35 -3.47
CA VAL A 199 -14.73 -3.67 -3.72
C VAL A 199 -14.54 -2.48 -4.65
N THR A 200 -15.49 -2.27 -5.57
CA THR A 200 -15.37 -1.21 -6.57
C THR A 200 -16.04 0.10 -6.14
N LYS A 201 -15.48 1.23 -6.64
CA LYS A 201 -16.00 2.59 -6.46
C LYS A 201 -17.09 2.93 -7.51
N GLU A 202 -17.92 1.95 -7.83
CA GLU A 202 -19.03 2.11 -8.78
C GLU A 202 -20.31 2.50 -8.05
N ASN A 203 -21.28 2.97 -8.78
CA ASN A 203 -22.59 3.35 -8.20
C ASN A 203 -23.31 2.16 -7.56
N TYR A 204 -23.16 0.98 -8.16
CA TYR A 204 -23.52 -0.32 -7.60
C TYR A 204 -22.19 -1.10 -7.39
N PRO A 205 -21.59 -1.04 -6.19
CA PRO A 205 -20.27 -1.63 -5.98
C PRO A 205 -20.24 -3.13 -6.26
N ASN A 206 -19.33 -3.54 -7.12
CA ASN A 206 -18.99 -4.94 -7.33
C ASN A 206 -17.95 -5.38 -6.29
N LYS A 207 -17.90 -6.67 -5.98
CA LYS A 207 -16.98 -7.21 -4.96
C LYS A 207 -16.45 -8.58 -5.36
N ALA A 208 -15.29 -8.93 -4.84
CA ALA A 208 -14.69 -10.26 -5.00
C ALA A 208 -13.82 -10.62 -3.81
N VAL A 209 -13.73 -11.90 -3.51
CA VAL A 209 -12.69 -12.46 -2.64
C VAL A 209 -11.69 -13.17 -3.54
N LEU A 210 -10.47 -12.66 -3.58
CA LEU A 210 -9.42 -13.10 -4.49
C LEU A 210 -8.41 -13.96 -3.73
N HIS A 211 -7.92 -15.01 -4.38
CA HIS A 211 -6.81 -15.84 -3.91
C HIS A 211 -5.67 -15.82 -4.94
N PHE A 212 -4.51 -16.32 -4.56
CA PHE A 212 -3.31 -16.31 -5.36
C PHE A 212 -2.86 -17.71 -5.70
N ASP A 213 -2.38 -17.91 -6.94
CA ASP A 213 -1.54 -19.05 -7.26
C ASP A 213 -0.16 -18.83 -6.64
N GLU A 214 0.36 -19.84 -5.93
CA GLU A 214 1.62 -19.72 -5.19
C GLU A 214 2.83 -19.47 -6.10
N SER A 215 2.79 -19.93 -7.35
CA SER A 215 3.86 -19.71 -8.34
C SER A 215 4.13 -18.23 -8.62
N ARG A 216 3.13 -17.35 -8.41
CA ARG A 216 3.29 -15.91 -8.61
C ARG A 216 4.21 -15.27 -7.56
N PHE A 217 4.35 -15.85 -6.36
CA PHE A 217 5.18 -15.30 -5.30
C PHE A 217 6.67 -15.48 -5.56
N GLU A 218 7.08 -16.53 -6.26
CA GLU A 218 8.49 -16.75 -6.59
C GLU A 218 9.04 -15.62 -7.44
N PHE A 219 8.32 -15.22 -8.49
CA PHE A 219 8.67 -14.06 -9.30
C PHE A 219 8.83 -12.77 -8.45
N GLU A 220 7.93 -12.56 -7.48
CA GLU A 220 7.99 -11.38 -6.61
C GLU A 220 9.21 -11.39 -5.70
N TYR A 221 9.61 -12.55 -5.19
CA TYR A 221 10.84 -12.67 -4.39
C TYR A 221 12.09 -12.41 -5.21
N GLU A 222 12.19 -12.96 -6.42
CA GLU A 222 13.29 -12.69 -7.34
C GLU A 222 13.36 -11.20 -7.72
N TYR A 223 12.21 -10.60 -7.99
CA TYR A 223 12.10 -9.16 -8.27
C TYR A 223 12.57 -8.30 -7.09
N LEU A 224 12.18 -8.66 -5.87
CA LEU A 224 12.66 -8.01 -4.64
C LEU A 224 14.17 -8.11 -4.52
N GLU A 225 14.75 -9.30 -4.62
CA GLU A 225 16.18 -9.54 -4.51
C GLU A 225 16.97 -8.71 -5.53
N MET A 226 16.53 -8.73 -6.78
CA MET A 226 17.17 -7.98 -7.87
C MET A 226 17.17 -6.46 -7.62
N LYS A 227 16.11 -5.90 -7.01
CA LYS A 227 15.98 -4.45 -6.79
C LYS A 227 16.54 -3.99 -5.45
N MET A 228 16.60 -4.87 -4.44
CA MET A 228 16.83 -4.49 -3.05
C MET A 228 18.20 -3.86 -2.82
N GLU A 229 19.27 -4.37 -3.47
CA GLU A 229 20.61 -3.80 -3.33
C GLU A 229 20.61 -2.31 -3.67
N ARG A 230 20.06 -1.96 -4.82
CA ARG A 230 19.96 -0.56 -5.27
C ARG A 230 19.08 0.29 -4.33
N VAL A 231 17.94 -0.24 -3.93
CA VAL A 231 17.01 0.46 -3.01
C VAL A 231 17.71 0.77 -1.68
N LEU A 232 18.44 -0.18 -1.12
CA LEU A 232 19.17 0.01 0.14
C LEU A 232 20.35 0.98 0.00
N ALA A 233 21.07 0.94 -1.11
CA ALA A 233 22.16 1.87 -1.39
C ALA A 233 21.66 3.32 -1.46
N VAL A 234 20.53 3.56 -2.12
CA VAL A 234 19.90 4.89 -2.19
C VAL A 234 19.30 5.28 -0.83
N LYS A 235 18.56 4.38 -0.17
CA LYS A 235 17.96 4.65 1.15
C LYS A 235 19.00 5.04 2.20
N SER A 236 20.16 4.38 2.18
CA SER A 236 21.27 4.67 3.11
C SER A 236 22.12 5.88 2.70
N GLY A 237 21.90 6.46 1.53
CA GLY A 237 22.69 7.57 1.00
C GLY A 237 24.05 7.17 0.45
N LYS A 238 24.30 5.88 0.20
CA LYS A 238 25.54 5.40 -0.45
C LYS A 238 25.56 5.70 -1.95
N GLU A 239 24.38 5.81 -2.56
CA GLU A 239 24.21 6.15 -3.96
C GLU A 239 23.22 7.28 -4.14
N GLU A 240 23.46 8.13 -5.16
CA GLU A 240 22.56 9.22 -5.52
C GLU A 240 21.25 8.68 -6.12
N PRO A 241 20.12 9.28 -5.74
CA PRO A 241 18.82 8.82 -6.23
C PRO A 241 18.57 9.21 -7.68
N ARG A 242 18.09 8.28 -8.49
CA ARG A 242 17.62 8.55 -9.85
C ARG A 242 16.27 9.27 -9.82
N ARG A 243 16.10 10.18 -10.78
CA ARG A 243 14.87 10.92 -10.99
C ARG A 243 14.07 10.26 -12.09
N CYS A 244 12.75 10.09 -11.89
CA CYS A 244 11.89 9.52 -12.93
C CYS A 244 11.46 10.57 -13.99
N GLU A 245 11.67 11.86 -13.73
CA GLU A 245 11.30 13.04 -14.53
C GLU A 245 9.78 13.18 -14.84
N LYS A 246 8.95 12.29 -14.30
CA LYS A 246 7.49 12.21 -14.57
C LYS A 246 6.62 12.58 -13.38
N CYS A 247 7.05 12.27 -12.15
CA CYS A 247 6.28 12.54 -10.93
C CYS A 247 6.31 14.03 -10.54
N ASP A 248 5.37 14.44 -9.69
CA ASP A 248 5.23 15.83 -9.25
C ASP A 248 6.50 16.37 -8.58
N TYR A 249 7.15 15.55 -7.74
CA TYR A 249 8.42 15.91 -7.12
C TYR A 249 9.50 16.20 -8.17
N CYS A 250 9.69 15.30 -9.14
CA CYS A 250 10.69 15.52 -10.18
C CYS A 250 10.37 16.74 -11.05
N ARG A 251 9.11 16.95 -11.42
CA ARG A 251 8.69 18.11 -12.20
C ARG A 251 8.88 19.42 -11.45
N SER A 252 8.43 19.48 -10.20
CA SER A 252 8.50 20.71 -9.37
C SER A 252 9.92 21.10 -8.97
N THR A 253 10.85 20.13 -8.93
CA THR A 253 12.25 20.36 -8.58
C THR A 253 13.21 20.31 -9.79
N LYS A 254 12.65 20.33 -11.01
CA LYS A 254 13.46 20.26 -12.25
C LYS A 254 14.20 21.56 -12.48
N ILE A 255 15.50 21.45 -12.70
CA ILE A 255 16.37 22.56 -13.13
C ILE A 255 16.92 22.21 -14.51
N LEU A 256 16.61 23.02 -15.48
CA LEU A 256 17.14 22.85 -16.85
C LEU A 256 18.63 23.19 -16.85
N LYS A 257 19.42 22.31 -17.45
CA LYS A 257 20.88 22.48 -17.59
C LYS A 257 21.31 22.55 -19.05
N ASP A 258 20.47 22.03 -19.95
CA ASP A 258 20.74 21.96 -21.38
C ASP A 258 19.43 21.90 -22.19
N THR A 259 19.56 21.99 -23.50
CA THR A 259 18.50 21.75 -24.47
C THR A 259 18.26 20.24 -24.64
N MET A 260 17.05 19.88 -25.05
CA MET A 260 16.66 18.49 -25.34
C MET A 260 16.26 18.43 -26.83
N GLU A 261 16.67 17.39 -27.52
CA GLU A 261 16.22 17.10 -28.88
C GLU A 261 14.75 16.65 -28.82
N ILE A 262 13.92 17.08 -29.78
CA ILE A 262 12.47 16.84 -29.77
C ILE A 262 12.12 15.35 -29.82
N GLY A 263 12.95 14.50 -30.44
CA GLY A 263 12.76 13.05 -30.46
C GLY A 263 12.89 12.39 -29.07
N GLU A 264 13.67 12.99 -28.16
CA GLU A 264 13.84 12.47 -26.80
C GLU A 264 12.58 12.58 -25.96
N LEU A 265 11.61 13.45 -26.34
CA LEU A 265 10.34 13.62 -25.63
C LEU A 265 9.46 12.37 -25.63
N ILE A 266 9.61 11.50 -26.62
CA ILE A 266 8.81 10.27 -26.76
C ILE A 266 9.47 9.03 -26.12
N HIS A 267 10.70 9.15 -25.65
CA HIS A 267 11.47 8.04 -25.05
C HIS A 267 11.58 8.14 -23.52
N VAL A 268 10.92 9.12 -22.90
CA VAL A 268 10.98 9.33 -21.44
C VAL A 268 9.87 8.60 -20.69
#